data_c69e5b3cd5bd706b4c900e729b6268c7
#
_entry.id   c69e5b3cd5bd706b4c900e729b6268c7
#
_cell.length_a   1.000
_cell.length_b   1.000
_cell.length_c   1.000
_cell.angle_alpha   90.00
_cell.angle_beta   90.00
_cell.angle_gamma   90.00
#
_symmetry.space_group_name_H-M   'P 1'
#
loop_
_entity.id
_entity.type
_entity.pdbx_description
1 polymer ?
#
loop_
_entity_poly.entity_id
_entity_poly.type
_entity_poly.pdbx_seq_one_letter_code
_entity_poly.pdbx_strand_id
1 'polypeptide(L)'
;MGGKKITAKSIRRKNEPMHPDSRRAAQLTRAATRDAKLKSQKSSRKIHNINKVDRISTFVLLVPDEVDHIHDLRALHTWVQESWLPRHDDELARLKAMRRPGRPPLKEEITLQHRIEAERAEYAAGLELPDLTSPANLRLLREWRGDPQGLNAFRFVRISGKFPEQFTVVQEGIHPTLKYEKESRSSGASASATGTGADSADDMEADPSASTATASDPAPARKAAGDFYNMDGAGR
;
A
#
# COMPACT_ATOMS: atom_id res chain seq x y z
N MET A 1 15.94 20.07 -26.20
CA MET A 1 16.37 19.19 -27.31
C MET A 1 16.33 17.74 -26.85
N GLY A 2 15.40 16.94 -27.36
CA GLY A 2 15.30 15.51 -27.01
C GLY A 2 16.38 14.72 -27.76
N GLY A 3 17.37 14.18 -27.04
CA GLY A 3 18.40 13.32 -27.62
C GLY A 3 17.78 12.07 -28.26
N LYS A 4 18.17 11.72 -29.49
CA LYS A 4 17.72 10.50 -30.17
C LYS A 4 18.08 9.28 -29.34
N LYS A 5 17.10 8.48 -28.97
CA LYS A 5 17.32 7.21 -28.24
C LYS A 5 18.17 6.27 -29.08
N ILE A 6 19.29 5.82 -28.55
CA ILE A 6 20.15 4.81 -29.17
C ILE A 6 19.46 3.46 -29.02
N THR A 7 19.00 2.88 -30.13
CA THR A 7 18.34 1.56 -30.16
C THR A 7 19.25 0.55 -30.88
N ALA A 8 19.03 -0.73 -30.64
CA ALA A 8 19.75 -1.79 -31.34
C ALA A 8 19.65 -1.64 -32.88
N LYS A 9 18.50 -1.16 -33.37
CA LYS A 9 18.28 -0.91 -34.81
C LYS A 9 19.12 0.25 -35.35
N SER A 10 19.38 1.31 -34.54
CA SER A 10 20.21 2.45 -34.95
C SER A 10 21.71 2.15 -34.95
N ILE A 11 22.14 1.13 -34.14
CA ILE A 11 23.55 0.72 -34.07
C ILE A 11 23.91 -0.27 -35.19
N ARG A 12 22.94 -1.13 -35.56
CA ARG A 12 23.15 -2.19 -36.56
C ARG A 12 23.09 -1.63 -37.97
N ARG A 13 24.23 -1.60 -38.68
CA ARG A 13 24.25 -1.30 -40.12
C ARG A 13 23.73 -2.53 -40.89
N LYS A 14 23.01 -2.28 -41.99
CA LYS A 14 22.59 -3.34 -42.92
C LYS A 14 23.84 -4.03 -43.49
N ASN A 15 23.91 -5.37 -43.31
CA ASN A 15 24.87 -6.26 -43.98
C ASN A 15 26.37 -6.19 -43.61
N GLU A 16 26.78 -5.57 -42.51
CA GLU A 16 28.17 -5.65 -42.04
C GLU A 16 28.33 -6.69 -40.91
N PRO A 17 29.23 -7.70 -41.06
CA PRO A 17 29.61 -8.56 -39.92
C PRO A 17 30.31 -7.69 -38.89
N MET A 18 29.87 -7.83 -37.62
CA MET A 18 30.37 -7.01 -36.50
C MET A 18 31.44 -7.80 -35.74
N HIS A 19 32.64 -7.27 -35.61
CA HIS A 19 33.67 -7.88 -34.77
C HIS A 19 33.22 -7.84 -33.30
N PRO A 20 33.35 -8.95 -32.52
CA PRO A 20 32.87 -9.05 -31.16
C PRO A 20 33.45 -7.98 -30.23
N ASP A 21 34.71 -7.58 -30.42
CA ASP A 21 35.40 -6.59 -29.57
C ASP A 21 35.29 -5.15 -30.10
N SER A 22 34.43 -4.94 -31.11
CA SER A 22 34.23 -3.58 -31.64
C SER A 22 33.44 -2.70 -30.68
N ARG A 23 33.74 -1.39 -30.69
CA ARG A 23 32.99 -0.37 -29.94
C ARG A 23 31.47 -0.45 -30.18
N ARG A 24 31.07 -0.85 -31.39
CA ARG A 24 29.66 -1.05 -31.77
C ARG A 24 29.07 -2.30 -31.11
N ALA A 25 29.83 -3.39 -31.05
CA ALA A 25 29.40 -4.59 -30.34
C ALA A 25 29.15 -4.30 -28.86
N ALA A 26 30.07 -3.58 -28.20
CA ALA A 26 29.89 -3.14 -26.83
C ALA A 26 28.64 -2.24 -26.62
N GLN A 27 28.37 -1.33 -27.56
CA GLN A 27 27.15 -0.51 -27.52
C GLN A 27 25.89 -1.34 -27.73
N LEU A 28 25.90 -2.33 -28.61
CA LEU A 28 24.77 -3.24 -28.85
C LEU A 28 24.48 -4.10 -27.60
N THR A 29 25.52 -4.60 -26.96
CA THR A 29 25.39 -5.38 -25.72
C THR A 29 24.77 -4.52 -24.60
N ARG A 30 25.25 -3.29 -24.42
CA ARG A 30 24.66 -2.35 -23.45
C ARG A 30 23.21 -2.02 -23.75
N ALA A 31 22.86 -1.81 -25.02
CA ALA A 31 21.47 -1.58 -25.43
C ALA A 31 20.60 -2.82 -25.15
N ALA A 32 21.08 -4.03 -25.49
CA ALA A 32 20.36 -5.27 -25.27
C ALA A 32 20.14 -5.55 -23.78
N THR A 33 21.17 -5.36 -22.93
CA THR A 33 21.04 -5.54 -21.48
C THR A 33 20.06 -4.55 -20.86
N ARG A 34 20.10 -3.26 -21.34
CA ARG A 34 19.15 -2.26 -20.91
C ARG A 34 17.70 -2.62 -21.29
N ASP A 35 17.49 -3.05 -22.54
CA ASP A 35 16.17 -3.43 -23.03
C ASP A 35 15.64 -4.67 -22.30
N ALA A 36 16.50 -5.66 -22.04
CA ALA A 36 16.16 -6.83 -21.23
C ALA A 36 15.74 -6.44 -19.79
N LYS A 37 16.51 -5.54 -19.15
CA LYS A 37 16.18 -5.02 -17.82
C LYS A 37 14.84 -4.27 -17.80
N LEU A 38 14.60 -3.40 -18.79
CA LEU A 38 13.35 -2.66 -18.90
C LEU A 38 12.15 -3.60 -19.15
N LYS A 39 12.33 -4.62 -20.00
CA LYS A 39 11.31 -5.64 -20.26
C LYS A 39 10.97 -6.43 -18.99
N SER A 40 11.99 -6.87 -18.26
CA SER A 40 11.82 -7.57 -16.98
C SER A 40 11.08 -6.71 -15.96
N GLN A 41 11.51 -5.45 -15.78
CA GLN A 41 10.82 -4.51 -14.88
C GLN A 41 9.37 -4.25 -15.27
N LYS A 42 9.09 -4.11 -16.57
CA LYS A 42 7.72 -3.94 -17.07
C LYS A 42 6.86 -5.16 -16.79
N SER A 43 7.40 -6.35 -17.00
CA SER A 43 6.73 -7.62 -16.68
C SER A 43 6.42 -7.73 -15.19
N SER A 44 7.41 -7.46 -14.32
CA SER A 44 7.23 -7.51 -12.86
C SER A 44 6.16 -6.52 -12.39
N ARG A 45 6.18 -5.28 -12.90
CA ARG A 45 5.14 -4.28 -12.59
C ARG A 45 3.76 -4.73 -13.03
N LYS A 46 3.65 -5.33 -14.23
CA LYS A 46 2.38 -5.86 -14.73
C LYS A 46 1.82 -6.94 -13.81
N ILE A 47 2.65 -7.90 -13.41
CA ILE A 47 2.26 -8.98 -12.50
C ILE A 47 1.83 -8.41 -11.14
N HIS A 48 2.62 -7.46 -10.59
CA HIS A 48 2.27 -6.82 -9.33
C HIS A 48 0.91 -6.10 -9.40
N ASN A 49 0.65 -5.36 -10.48
CA ASN A 49 -0.63 -4.68 -10.66
C ASN A 49 -1.80 -5.66 -10.80
N ILE A 50 -1.62 -6.77 -11.54
CA ILE A 50 -2.64 -7.81 -11.66
C ILE A 50 -2.94 -8.41 -10.28
N ASN A 51 -1.91 -8.81 -9.54
CA ASN A 51 -2.09 -9.40 -8.21
C ASN A 51 -2.80 -8.43 -7.25
N LYS A 52 -2.50 -7.13 -7.35
CA LYS A 52 -3.18 -6.11 -6.53
C LYS A 52 -4.65 -5.96 -6.92
N VAL A 53 -4.96 -5.95 -8.22
CA VAL A 53 -6.34 -5.91 -8.74
C VAL A 53 -7.12 -7.13 -8.29
N ASP A 54 -6.56 -8.33 -8.49
CA ASP A 54 -7.21 -9.60 -8.12
C ASP A 54 -7.51 -9.66 -6.62
N ARG A 55 -6.56 -9.19 -5.80
CA ARG A 55 -6.75 -9.12 -4.36
C ARG A 55 -7.90 -8.20 -3.97
N ILE A 56 -7.95 -6.99 -4.54
CA ILE A 56 -9.00 -6.02 -4.24
C ILE A 56 -10.36 -6.53 -4.73
N SER A 57 -10.42 -7.09 -5.93
CA SER A 57 -11.64 -7.71 -6.46
C SER A 57 -12.14 -8.83 -5.54
N THR A 58 -11.23 -9.64 -4.99
CA THR A 58 -11.59 -10.69 -4.04
C THR A 58 -12.16 -10.11 -2.74
N PHE A 59 -11.60 -9.01 -2.21
CA PHE A 59 -12.17 -8.33 -1.05
C PHE A 59 -13.61 -7.88 -1.32
N VAL A 60 -13.84 -7.25 -2.46
CA VAL A 60 -15.18 -6.78 -2.83
C VAL A 60 -16.18 -7.93 -2.99
N LEU A 61 -15.77 -9.03 -3.62
CA LEU A 61 -16.61 -10.21 -3.83
C LEU A 61 -16.98 -10.94 -2.52
N LEU A 62 -16.13 -10.87 -1.51
CA LEU A 62 -16.39 -11.49 -0.21
C LEU A 62 -17.31 -10.66 0.69
N VAL A 63 -17.49 -9.38 0.41
CA VAL A 63 -18.46 -8.54 1.14
C VAL A 63 -19.84 -8.73 0.51
N PRO A 64 -20.86 -9.19 1.28
CA PRO A 64 -22.22 -9.34 0.78
C PRO A 64 -22.77 -8.03 0.21
N ASP A 65 -23.56 -8.10 -0.85
CA ASP A 65 -24.12 -6.91 -1.50
C ASP A 65 -25.10 -6.13 -0.61
N GLU A 66 -25.69 -6.83 0.36
CA GLU A 66 -26.64 -6.26 1.33
C GLU A 66 -25.93 -5.36 2.38
N VAL A 67 -24.61 -5.51 2.56
CA VAL A 67 -23.83 -4.76 3.55
C VAL A 67 -23.31 -3.48 2.93
N ASP A 68 -23.81 -2.33 3.38
CA ASP A 68 -23.33 -1.01 2.91
C ASP A 68 -21.91 -0.68 3.36
N HIS A 69 -21.51 -1.11 4.56
CA HIS A 69 -20.16 -0.94 5.12
C HIS A 69 -20.00 -1.77 6.39
N ILE A 70 -18.76 -1.96 6.80
CA ILE A 70 -18.42 -2.60 8.08
C ILE A 70 -18.33 -1.50 9.15
N HIS A 71 -19.20 -1.54 10.15
CA HIS A 71 -19.38 -0.42 11.09
C HIS A 71 -18.12 -0.10 11.91
N ASP A 72 -17.41 -1.13 12.40
CA ASP A 72 -16.34 -0.97 13.37
C ASP A 72 -15.04 -1.65 12.94
N LEU A 73 -13.93 -1.15 13.50
CA LEU A 73 -12.63 -1.79 13.33
C LEU A 73 -12.61 -3.25 13.83
N ARG A 74 -13.29 -3.52 14.95
CA ARG A 74 -13.43 -4.88 15.48
C ARG A 74 -14.20 -5.78 14.52
N ALA A 75 -15.30 -5.31 13.96
CA ALA A 75 -16.07 -6.03 12.96
C ALA A 75 -15.23 -6.29 11.69
N LEU A 76 -14.37 -5.34 11.29
CA LEU A 76 -13.44 -5.51 10.18
C LEU A 76 -12.42 -6.63 10.46
N HIS A 77 -11.86 -6.69 11.67
CA HIS A 77 -10.97 -7.79 12.08
C HIS A 77 -11.68 -9.14 12.07
N THR A 78 -12.89 -9.21 12.61
CA THR A 78 -13.73 -10.42 12.61
C THR A 78 -13.99 -10.87 11.18
N TRP A 79 -14.39 -9.96 10.29
CA TRP A 79 -14.64 -10.26 8.88
C TRP A 79 -13.38 -10.79 8.17
N VAL A 80 -12.20 -10.20 8.44
CA VAL A 80 -10.93 -10.71 7.87
C VAL A 80 -10.64 -12.12 8.36
N GLN A 81 -10.86 -12.40 9.64
CA GLN A 81 -10.61 -13.72 10.24
C GLN A 81 -11.59 -14.79 9.76
N GLU A 82 -12.85 -14.45 9.58
CA GLU A 82 -13.91 -15.40 9.22
C GLU A 82 -14.10 -15.57 7.71
N SER A 83 -13.87 -14.51 6.92
CA SER A 83 -14.15 -14.54 5.48
C SER A 83 -12.88 -14.53 4.62
N TRP A 84 -11.91 -13.69 4.96
CA TRP A 84 -10.72 -13.54 4.11
C TRP A 84 -9.68 -14.63 4.33
N LEU A 85 -9.29 -14.91 5.55
CA LEU A 85 -8.22 -15.87 5.85
C LEU A 85 -8.59 -17.32 5.53
N PRO A 86 -9.82 -17.82 5.82
CA PRO A 86 -10.17 -19.21 5.58
C PRO A 86 -10.62 -19.52 4.15
N ARG A 87 -10.72 -18.52 3.26
CA ARG A 87 -11.27 -18.69 1.89
C ARG A 87 -10.60 -19.79 1.05
N HIS A 88 -9.37 -20.17 1.37
CA HIS A 88 -8.61 -21.21 0.68
C HIS A 88 -8.51 -22.52 1.48
N ASP A 89 -9.02 -22.56 2.69
CA ASP A 89 -8.90 -23.74 3.57
C ASP A 89 -9.68 -24.94 3.01
N ASP A 90 -10.84 -24.72 2.41
CA ASP A 90 -11.65 -25.75 1.77
C ASP A 90 -10.95 -26.34 0.54
N GLU A 91 -10.33 -25.51 -0.29
CA GLU A 91 -9.58 -25.96 -1.46
C GLU A 91 -8.35 -26.78 -1.03
N LEU A 92 -7.65 -26.32 -0.01
CA LEU A 92 -6.53 -27.05 0.57
C LEU A 92 -6.97 -28.40 1.15
N ALA A 93 -8.10 -28.45 1.84
CA ALA A 93 -8.69 -29.68 2.36
C ALA A 93 -9.04 -30.68 1.24
N ARG A 94 -9.63 -30.19 0.14
CA ARG A 94 -9.92 -31.01 -1.05
C ARG A 94 -8.66 -31.58 -1.67
N LEU A 95 -7.63 -30.79 -1.88
CA LEU A 95 -6.34 -31.25 -2.43
C LEU A 95 -5.68 -32.30 -1.54
N LYS A 96 -5.73 -32.11 -0.22
CA LYS A 96 -5.23 -33.09 0.76
C LYS A 96 -6.04 -34.39 0.72
N ALA A 97 -7.37 -34.31 0.61
CA ALA A 97 -8.23 -35.50 0.54
C ALA A 97 -8.02 -36.31 -0.75
N MET A 98 -7.76 -35.64 -1.87
CA MET A 98 -7.49 -36.29 -3.16
C MET A 98 -6.11 -36.97 -3.19
N ARG A 99 -5.23 -36.64 -2.26
CA ARG A 99 -3.89 -37.20 -2.21
C ARG A 99 -3.92 -38.63 -1.66
N ARG A 100 -3.31 -39.55 -2.38
CA ARG A 100 -3.15 -40.95 -1.95
C ARG A 100 -2.24 -41.01 -0.70
N PRO A 101 -2.59 -41.77 0.34
CA PRO A 101 -1.72 -41.91 1.53
C PRO A 101 -0.30 -42.31 1.16
N GLY A 102 0.71 -41.70 1.76
CA GLY A 102 2.12 -41.97 1.50
C GLY A 102 2.72 -41.23 0.29
N ARG A 103 1.94 -40.50 -0.51
CA ARG A 103 2.47 -39.73 -1.63
C ARG A 103 2.88 -38.33 -1.17
N PRO A 104 3.98 -37.75 -1.68
CA PRO A 104 4.36 -36.37 -1.36
C PRO A 104 3.29 -35.39 -1.85
N PRO A 105 3.17 -34.21 -1.21
CA PRO A 105 2.19 -33.20 -1.57
C PRO A 105 2.38 -32.73 -3.02
N LEU A 106 1.27 -32.43 -3.68
CA LEU A 106 1.26 -31.88 -5.03
C LEU A 106 1.85 -30.47 -5.02
N LYS A 107 2.42 -30.04 -6.14
CA LYS A 107 2.93 -28.66 -6.27
C LYS A 107 1.85 -27.62 -5.97
N GLU A 108 0.62 -27.86 -6.40
CA GLU A 108 -0.54 -27.00 -6.15
C GLU A 108 -0.85 -26.92 -4.65
N GLU A 109 -0.86 -28.06 -3.95
CA GLU A 109 -1.06 -28.13 -2.50
C GLU A 109 0.00 -27.31 -1.75
N ILE A 110 1.29 -27.48 -2.11
CA ILE A 110 2.39 -26.73 -1.49
C ILE A 110 2.25 -25.22 -1.76
N THR A 111 1.93 -24.85 -3.01
CA THR A 111 1.78 -23.44 -3.40
C THR A 111 0.64 -22.78 -2.64
N LEU A 112 -0.50 -23.47 -2.51
CA LEU A 112 -1.67 -22.97 -1.79
C LEU A 112 -1.39 -22.86 -0.29
N GLN A 113 -0.70 -23.84 0.29
CA GLN A 113 -0.31 -23.80 1.70
C GLN A 113 0.60 -22.60 1.99
N HIS A 114 1.64 -22.39 1.17
CA HIS A 114 2.51 -21.22 1.32
C HIS A 114 1.76 -19.89 1.16
N ARG A 115 0.75 -19.83 0.28
CA ARG A 115 -0.08 -18.66 0.12
C ARG A 115 -0.88 -18.37 1.40
N ILE A 116 -1.53 -19.37 1.98
CA ILE A 116 -2.29 -19.26 3.23
C ILE A 116 -1.38 -18.80 4.37
N GLU A 117 -0.21 -19.41 4.51
CA GLU A 117 0.77 -19.05 5.53
C GLU A 117 1.26 -17.60 5.37
N ALA A 118 1.56 -17.19 4.13
CA ALA A 118 1.99 -15.83 3.82
C ALA A 118 0.90 -14.79 4.14
N GLU A 119 -0.36 -15.06 3.83
CA GLU A 119 -1.48 -14.16 4.12
C GLU A 119 -1.77 -14.06 5.63
N ARG A 120 -1.65 -15.15 6.37
CA ARG A 120 -1.76 -15.14 7.83
C ARG A 120 -0.60 -14.35 8.48
N ALA A 121 0.61 -14.51 7.96
CA ALA A 121 1.78 -13.75 8.40
C ALA A 121 1.64 -12.25 8.06
N GLU A 122 1.11 -11.93 6.87
CA GLU A 122 0.82 -10.56 6.47
C GLU A 122 -0.23 -9.92 7.38
N TYR A 123 -1.32 -10.62 7.70
CA TYR A 123 -2.32 -10.13 8.64
C TYR A 123 -1.73 -9.86 10.03
N ALA A 124 -0.84 -10.74 10.50
CA ALA A 124 -0.16 -10.54 11.79
C ALA A 124 0.77 -9.32 11.78
N ALA A 125 1.46 -9.06 10.67
CA ALA A 125 2.42 -7.97 10.52
C ALA A 125 1.77 -6.64 10.11
N GLY A 126 0.71 -6.70 9.30
CA GLY A 126 0.00 -5.53 8.77
C GLY A 126 -0.55 -5.78 7.38
N LEU A 127 -1.84 -6.10 7.32
CA LEU A 127 -2.58 -6.34 6.10
C LEU A 127 -3.07 -5.02 5.50
N GLU A 128 -2.73 -4.77 4.24
CA GLU A 128 -3.32 -3.68 3.46
C GLU A 128 -4.60 -4.16 2.76
N LEU A 129 -5.69 -3.44 3.00
CA LEU A 129 -6.97 -3.71 2.38
C LEU A 129 -7.68 -2.40 2.03
N PRO A 130 -8.64 -2.42 1.08
CA PRO A 130 -9.48 -1.26 0.86
C PRO A 130 -10.29 -0.96 2.12
N ASP A 131 -10.51 0.31 2.40
CA ASP A 131 -11.32 0.74 3.54
C ASP A 131 -12.79 0.31 3.32
N LEU A 132 -13.20 -0.74 4.03
CA LEU A 132 -14.55 -1.28 4.02
C LEU A 132 -15.43 -0.62 5.09
N THR A 133 -14.87 0.26 5.92
CA THR A 133 -15.63 1.00 6.93
C THR A 133 -16.28 2.25 6.38
N SER A 134 -15.83 2.73 5.22
CA SER A 134 -16.40 3.87 4.51
C SER A 134 -17.46 3.40 3.50
N PRO A 135 -18.73 3.80 3.66
CA PRO A 135 -19.78 3.44 2.72
C PRO A 135 -19.52 4.02 1.32
N ALA A 136 -18.95 5.23 1.24
CA ALA A 136 -18.59 5.84 -0.03
C ALA A 136 -17.49 5.04 -0.75
N ASN A 137 -16.47 4.58 -0.02
CA ASN A 137 -15.40 3.79 -0.60
C ASN A 137 -15.88 2.41 -1.09
N LEU A 138 -16.77 1.74 -0.32
CA LEU A 138 -17.29 0.45 -0.71
C LEU A 138 -18.20 0.55 -1.96
N ARG A 139 -19.02 1.59 -2.08
CA ARG A 139 -19.82 1.85 -3.29
C ARG A 139 -18.94 2.04 -4.52
N LEU A 140 -17.89 2.86 -4.41
CA LEU A 140 -16.93 3.07 -5.49
C LEU A 140 -16.20 1.78 -5.88
N LEU A 141 -15.87 0.93 -4.91
CA LEU A 141 -15.23 -0.36 -5.16
C LEU A 141 -16.15 -1.34 -5.89
N ARG A 142 -17.46 -1.34 -5.60
CA ARG A 142 -18.45 -2.16 -6.30
C ARG A 142 -18.67 -1.72 -7.76
N GLU A 143 -18.59 -0.42 -8.03
CA GLU A 143 -18.67 0.14 -9.37
C GLU A 143 -17.39 -0.06 -10.19
N TRP A 144 -16.29 -0.40 -9.51
CA TRP A 144 -14.99 -0.53 -10.15
C TRP A 144 -14.89 -1.76 -11.06
N ARG A 145 -14.37 -1.54 -12.27
CA ARG A 145 -14.25 -2.57 -13.31
C ARG A 145 -12.90 -3.29 -13.37
N GLY A 146 -12.06 -3.16 -12.35
CA GLY A 146 -10.75 -3.83 -12.32
C GLY A 146 -9.63 -3.08 -13.05
N ASP A 147 -9.77 -1.77 -13.29
CA ASP A 147 -8.69 -0.98 -13.89
C ASP A 147 -7.58 -0.67 -12.87
N PRO A 148 -6.32 -1.11 -13.13
CA PRO A 148 -5.20 -0.81 -12.23
C PRO A 148 -4.93 0.70 -12.06
N GLN A 149 -5.29 1.53 -13.02
CA GLN A 149 -5.10 2.99 -12.95
C GLN A 149 -6.10 3.64 -11.99
N GLY A 150 -7.29 3.05 -11.85
CA GLY A 150 -8.33 3.50 -10.93
C GLY A 150 -8.02 3.27 -9.45
N LEU A 151 -6.99 2.49 -9.11
CA LEU A 151 -6.65 2.16 -7.72
C LEU A 151 -6.34 3.38 -6.84
N ASN A 152 -5.86 4.46 -7.45
CA ASN A 152 -5.57 5.69 -6.72
C ASN A 152 -6.84 6.44 -6.26
N ALA A 153 -8.00 6.09 -6.82
CA ALA A 153 -9.27 6.69 -6.44
C ALA A 153 -9.75 6.24 -5.06
N PHE A 154 -9.36 5.05 -4.62
CA PHE A 154 -9.85 4.39 -3.41
C PHE A 154 -9.00 4.68 -2.19
N ARG A 155 -9.64 4.62 -1.02
CA ARG A 155 -8.96 4.65 0.27
C ARG A 155 -8.48 3.25 0.64
N PHE A 156 -7.22 3.16 1.08
CA PHE A 156 -6.62 1.93 1.61
C PHE A 156 -6.20 2.13 3.05
N VAL A 157 -6.41 1.09 3.83
CA VAL A 157 -6.06 1.06 5.25
C VAL A 157 -5.18 -0.14 5.55
N ARG A 158 -4.38 -0.03 6.59
CA ARG A 158 -3.58 -1.11 7.13
C ARG A 158 -4.07 -1.44 8.53
N ILE A 159 -4.34 -2.72 8.75
CA ILE A 159 -4.71 -3.29 10.06
C ILE A 159 -3.75 -4.42 10.41
N SER A 160 -3.54 -4.67 11.70
CA SER A 160 -2.65 -5.73 12.17
C SER A 160 -3.35 -6.62 13.18
N GLY A 161 -3.25 -7.94 12.99
CA GLY A 161 -3.77 -8.90 13.96
C GLY A 161 -3.07 -8.90 15.31
N LYS A 162 -1.80 -8.45 15.36
CA LYS A 162 -1.06 -8.26 16.62
C LYS A 162 -1.48 -7.02 17.38
N PHE A 163 -1.93 -5.99 16.68
CA PHE A 163 -2.33 -4.71 17.24
C PHE A 163 -3.71 -4.33 16.71
N PRO A 164 -4.78 -4.96 17.23
CA PRO A 164 -6.14 -4.81 16.67
C PRO A 164 -6.70 -3.40 16.81
N GLU A 165 -6.13 -2.57 17.66
CA GLU A 165 -6.53 -1.18 17.83
C GLU A 165 -5.87 -0.22 16.82
N GLN A 166 -4.84 -0.69 16.09
CA GLN A 166 -4.15 0.13 15.12
C GLN A 166 -4.89 0.14 13.78
N PHE A 167 -5.33 1.33 13.41
CA PHE A 167 -5.93 1.61 12.12
C PHE A 167 -5.11 2.71 11.44
N THR A 168 -4.43 2.39 10.38
CA THR A 168 -3.57 3.34 9.67
C THR A 168 -4.05 3.52 8.23
N VAL A 169 -4.35 4.74 7.84
CA VAL A 169 -4.68 5.06 6.45
C VAL A 169 -3.39 5.11 5.63
N VAL A 170 -3.26 4.20 4.67
CA VAL A 170 -2.11 4.11 3.76
C VAL A 170 -2.29 5.04 2.57
N GLN A 171 -3.52 5.12 2.07
CA GLN A 171 -3.90 5.96 0.93
C GLN A 171 -5.29 6.54 1.17
N GLU A 172 -5.41 7.84 1.07
CA GLU A 172 -6.68 8.57 1.33
C GLU A 172 -7.72 8.43 0.22
N GLY A 173 -7.29 8.13 -1.01
CA GLY A 173 -8.16 8.15 -2.20
C GLY A 173 -8.33 9.56 -2.77
N ILE A 174 -8.36 9.64 -4.11
CA ILE A 174 -8.45 10.93 -4.82
C ILE A 174 -9.91 11.25 -5.17
N HIS A 175 -10.82 10.28 -5.08
CA HIS A 175 -12.19 10.45 -5.51
C HIS A 175 -12.92 11.55 -4.72
N PRO A 176 -13.69 12.45 -5.37
CA PRO A 176 -14.39 13.57 -4.71
C PRO A 176 -15.31 13.13 -3.57
N THR A 177 -16.04 12.02 -3.74
CA THR A 177 -16.96 11.51 -2.70
C THR A 177 -16.27 11.19 -1.39
N LEU A 178 -15.01 10.68 -1.44
CA LEU A 178 -14.23 10.40 -0.23
C LEU A 178 -13.75 11.68 0.47
N LYS A 179 -13.50 12.74 -0.29
CA LYS A 179 -13.17 14.05 0.28
C LYS A 179 -14.36 14.64 1.02
N TYR A 180 -15.55 14.60 0.40
CA TYR A 180 -16.79 15.06 1.04
C TYR A 180 -17.11 14.27 2.32
N GLU A 181 -16.93 12.96 2.30
CA GLU A 181 -17.12 12.12 3.50
C GLU A 181 -16.15 12.50 4.62
N LYS A 182 -14.89 12.77 4.29
CA LYS A 182 -13.87 13.22 5.26
C LYS A 182 -14.23 14.57 5.86
N GLU A 183 -14.67 15.53 5.04
CA GLU A 183 -15.07 16.86 5.48
C GLU A 183 -16.33 16.80 6.38
N SER A 184 -17.32 15.98 6.02
CA SER A 184 -18.54 15.81 6.82
C SER A 184 -18.25 15.15 8.17
N ARG A 185 -17.33 14.18 8.24
CA ARG A 185 -16.90 13.57 9.50
C ARG A 185 -16.14 14.55 10.39
N SER A 186 -15.28 15.40 9.81
CA SER A 186 -14.53 16.40 10.57
C SER A 186 -15.41 17.52 11.12
N SER A 187 -16.41 17.97 10.37
CA SER A 187 -17.38 18.98 10.82
C SER A 187 -18.35 18.43 11.88
N GLY A 188 -18.77 17.17 11.78
CA GLY A 188 -19.62 16.52 12.78
C GLY A 188 -18.91 16.31 14.14
N ALA A 189 -17.62 16.01 14.13
CA ALA A 189 -16.83 15.85 15.34
C ALA A 189 -16.61 17.18 16.10
N SER A 190 -16.55 18.30 15.38
CA SER A 190 -16.44 19.64 15.97
C SER A 190 -17.74 20.12 16.60
N ALA A 191 -18.90 19.67 16.11
CA ALA A 191 -20.21 20.09 16.62
C ALA A 191 -20.58 19.36 17.93
N SER A 192 -20.03 18.20 18.23
CA SER A 192 -20.33 17.46 19.45
C SER A 192 -19.48 17.87 20.68
N ALA A 193 -18.44 18.70 20.47
CA ALA A 193 -17.56 19.15 21.54
C ALA A 193 -18.01 20.49 22.19
N THR A 194 -19.07 21.15 21.68
CA THR A 194 -19.52 22.46 22.17
C THR A 194 -20.83 22.44 22.95
N GLY A 195 -21.25 21.28 23.46
CA GLY A 195 -22.56 21.13 24.10
C GLY A 195 -22.49 20.60 25.54
N THR A 196 -21.70 21.20 26.46
CA THR A 196 -21.96 21.03 27.91
C THR A 196 -21.23 22.12 28.68
N GLY A 197 -21.94 23.13 29.10
CA GLY A 197 -21.39 24.13 30.01
C GLY A 197 -22.15 25.44 29.95
N ALA A 198 -23.40 25.46 30.32
CA ALA A 198 -24.08 26.67 30.74
C ALA A 198 -24.48 26.51 32.21
N ASP A 199 -24.16 27.55 32.92
CA ASP A 199 -24.79 28.01 34.15
C ASP A 199 -23.96 27.82 35.42
N SER A 200 -23.36 28.91 35.83
CA SER A 200 -23.49 29.55 37.16
C SER A 200 -22.73 30.87 37.17
N ALA A 201 -23.47 31.91 37.27
CA ALA A 201 -23.00 33.26 37.62
C ALA A 201 -22.44 33.27 39.05
N ASP A 202 -21.35 33.94 39.29
CA ASP A 202 -21.26 34.88 40.42
C ASP A 202 -20.09 35.85 40.24
N ASP A 203 -20.40 37.03 40.62
CA ASP A 203 -19.77 38.33 40.71
C ASP A 203 -18.43 38.29 41.51
N MET A 204 -17.41 39.04 41.05
CA MET A 204 -16.71 40.04 41.87
C MET A 204 -15.51 40.67 41.15
N GLU A 205 -15.59 42.00 41.20
CA GLU A 205 -14.59 43.03 40.88
C GLU A 205 -13.19 42.77 41.43
N ALA A 206 -12.20 43.21 40.67
CA ALA A 206 -11.18 44.19 41.05
C ALA A 206 -9.98 44.23 40.08
N ASP A 207 -9.64 45.39 39.71
CA ASP A 207 -8.68 45.99 38.78
C ASP A 207 -7.24 46.04 39.38
N PRO A 208 -6.31 46.72 38.72
CA PRO A 208 -5.19 46.14 37.91
C PRO A 208 -3.83 46.45 38.52
N SER A 209 -2.80 45.89 37.96
CA SER A 209 -1.53 46.59 37.72
C SER A 209 -0.36 45.70 37.27
N ALA A 210 0.18 46.15 36.16
CA ALA A 210 1.59 46.32 35.85
C ALA A 210 2.60 45.17 35.98
N SER A 211 3.21 44.81 34.89
CA SER A 211 4.63 45.17 34.63
C SER A 211 5.32 44.14 33.70
N THR A 212 5.67 44.60 32.52
CA THR A 212 6.94 44.50 31.79
C THR A 212 7.96 43.43 32.18
N ALA A 213 8.41 42.68 31.19
CA ALA A 213 9.79 42.46 30.74
C ALA A 213 9.87 41.30 29.73
N THR A 214 10.12 41.63 28.53
CA THR A 214 11.35 41.46 27.69
C THR A 214 12.12 40.14 27.81
N ALA A 215 12.34 39.66 26.64
CA ALA A 215 13.56 39.04 26.10
C ALA A 215 13.55 37.52 25.88
N SER A 216 13.74 37.24 24.71
CA SER A 216 14.83 36.60 23.95
C SER A 216 14.60 35.14 23.55
N ASP A 217 14.46 35.05 22.29
CA ASP A 217 14.71 33.89 21.40
C ASP A 217 16.12 33.33 21.61
N PRO A 218 16.33 32.05 21.47
CA PRO A 218 17.44 31.66 20.59
C PRO A 218 17.06 30.58 19.58
N ALA A 219 17.52 30.80 18.37
CA ALA A 219 17.46 29.95 17.19
C ALA A 219 18.12 28.58 17.38
N PRO A 220 17.71 27.54 16.63
CA PRO A 220 18.35 26.24 16.64
C PRO A 220 19.56 26.19 15.70
N ALA A 221 20.65 25.68 16.23
CA ALA A 221 21.91 25.42 15.56
C ALA A 221 21.79 24.30 14.51
N ARG A 222 22.27 24.61 13.31
CA ARG A 222 22.63 23.65 12.26
C ARG A 222 23.75 22.74 12.76
N LYS A 223 23.57 21.42 12.63
CA LYS A 223 24.68 20.48 12.68
C LYS A 223 25.02 19.97 11.29
N ALA A 224 26.31 20.09 11.05
CA ALA A 224 27.01 19.84 9.83
C ALA A 224 27.08 18.38 9.41
N ALA A 225 27.26 18.20 8.10
CA ALA A 225 27.65 16.99 7.42
C ALA A 225 28.92 16.39 8.01
N GLY A 226 28.96 15.09 8.15
CA GLY A 226 30.14 14.29 8.42
C GLY A 226 30.30 13.25 7.34
N ASP A 227 31.28 13.49 6.48
CA ASP A 227 31.85 12.54 5.55
C ASP A 227 32.33 11.30 6.29
N PHE A 228 32.07 10.12 5.75
CA PHE A 228 32.86 8.94 6.03
C PHE A 228 33.35 8.31 4.73
N TYR A 229 34.55 8.63 4.48
CA TYR A 229 35.47 8.04 3.50
C TYR A 229 35.83 6.60 3.89
N ASN A 230 35.75 5.73 2.90
CA ASN A 230 36.75 4.75 2.46
C ASN A 230 37.54 3.97 3.52
N MET A 231 37.48 2.66 3.44
CA MET A 231 38.70 1.83 3.67
C MET A 231 38.67 0.57 2.81
N ASP A 232 39.62 0.55 1.91
CA ASP A 232 40.18 -0.60 1.20
C ASP A 232 40.64 -1.68 2.19
N GLY A 233 40.56 -2.93 1.75
CA GLY A 233 41.13 -4.07 2.46
C GLY A 233 41.21 -5.31 1.57
N ALA A 234 42.28 -5.37 0.83
CA ALA A 234 42.78 -6.51 0.08
C ALA A 234 43.01 -7.75 0.97
N GLY A 235 42.93 -8.93 0.35
CA GLY A 235 43.68 -10.06 0.84
C GLY A 235 43.11 -11.44 0.68
N ARG A 236 43.60 -12.12 -0.35
CA ARG A 236 43.76 -13.55 -0.60
C ARG A 236 42.58 -14.35 -1.10
#